data_b7b374e8f3cf49fa9cc2f734c24c36f2
#
_entry.id   b7b374e8f3cf49fa9cc2f734c24c36f2
#
_cell.length_a   1.000
_cell.length_b   1.000
_cell.length_c   1.000
_cell.angle_alpha   90.00
_cell.angle_beta   90.00
_cell.angle_gamma   90.00
#
_symmetry.space_group_name_H-M   'P 1'
#
loop_
_entity.id
_entity.type
_entity.pdbx_description
1 polymer ?
#
loop_
_entity_poly.entity_id
_entity_poly.type
_entity_poly.pdbx_seq_one_letter_code
_entity_poly.pdbx_strand_id
1 'polypeptide(L)'
;MVYSEIVRALPTRPDIKELQYSGARFSRGSIARLGERLQSRYPTHKFQILLPYENWKPGGWISGNELASLFSLLDHYDEAQLPDDADPDYFERFIIYIRDAPPAAGGCDGELNDCLYECLKHIYGTFSKMPKSIEKPEYIKKSLGLNRDAPVPVSYMDKVEQLAKSLAINIVGDSTQISKSKSDRRATLTLSEGHYSLALNPGRLHPSKLDRKRNLPIVYHENGVNNMITIYNGKTVKSCTIGQFQKGKNSKSSFIPVEKNRKTGVYETLEETYQRIHEERDAFLQETKKFGLGIDLSYRNWSYKRTALWLFERLSVGVPANDPLDPIEAEWISDAMMGGLIWADNEWKGYGRQYDVTSLYPSIQQSNANFPIRQGKFQILKDFVDHRGYALYGLFHAKVSGNNILFRQNKRGVYTFIDLQRAKKLSLNIQLIQDGKPNALIYDKDARIPGTVIFGEYVHFLFKIKNQGGIAGRVAKRVLNTLWGALCQRKRNYKTLSTDQTDPFKFPEGHTLDSIIPVGSDQWRFQFTNPGNPFKGEYPRIAPFLLASGRKTTSELLEPYKDKVRRIYTDGFILEEQPSNPALITCPENASKTLKALKFETAGNCHVKNANKVIWT
;
A
#
# COMPACT_ATOMS: atom_id res chain seq x y z
N MET A 1 2.91 -36.74 1.91
CA MET A 1 4.32 -36.31 1.88
C MET A 1 4.97 -36.96 3.09
N VAL A 2 5.95 -37.86 2.87
CA VAL A 2 6.67 -38.53 3.95
C VAL A 2 7.89 -37.64 4.28
N TYR A 3 7.93 -37.09 5.47
CA TYR A 3 9.06 -36.30 5.98
C TYR A 3 9.49 -36.86 7.33
N SER A 4 10.74 -36.61 7.72
CA SER A 4 11.24 -36.95 9.03
C SER A 4 11.04 -35.79 10.00
N GLU A 5 10.45 -36.08 11.16
CA GLU A 5 10.38 -35.16 12.30
C GLU A 5 11.25 -35.72 13.42
N ILE A 6 12.27 -34.97 13.83
CA ILE A 6 13.15 -35.35 14.95
C ILE A 6 12.89 -34.36 16.09
N VAL A 7 12.52 -34.89 17.25
CA VAL A 7 12.28 -34.08 18.46
C VAL A 7 13.48 -34.17 19.38
N ARG A 8 14.06 -33.03 19.77
CA ARG A 8 15.18 -32.93 20.71
C ARG A 8 14.90 -31.89 21.80
N ALA A 9 15.34 -32.15 23.02
CA ALA A 9 15.44 -31.13 24.03
C ALA A 9 16.79 -30.41 23.88
N LEU A 10 16.80 -29.08 24.02
CA LEU A 10 18.05 -28.32 24.00
C LEU A 10 18.79 -28.51 25.34
N PRO A 11 20.07 -28.96 25.33
CA PRO A 11 20.81 -29.21 26.56
C PRO A 11 20.93 -27.99 27.48
N THR A 12 21.00 -26.78 26.88
CA THR A 12 21.17 -25.52 27.60
C THR A 12 19.82 -24.85 27.97
N ARG A 13 18.72 -25.31 27.40
CA ARG A 13 17.37 -24.75 27.58
C ARG A 13 16.34 -25.88 27.55
N PRO A 14 16.17 -26.59 28.67
CA PRO A 14 15.27 -27.75 28.75
C PRO A 14 13.77 -27.37 28.57
N ASP A 15 13.44 -26.09 28.75
CA ASP A 15 12.13 -25.50 28.47
C ASP A 15 11.81 -25.38 26.96
N ILE A 16 12.81 -25.59 26.09
CA ILE A 16 12.66 -25.49 24.63
C ILE A 16 12.84 -26.87 23.99
N LYS A 17 11.84 -27.26 23.21
CA LYS A 17 11.92 -28.43 22.31
C LYS A 17 12.29 -27.97 20.90
N GLU A 18 13.18 -28.68 20.27
CA GLU A 18 13.58 -28.48 18.89
C GLU A 18 12.96 -29.56 18.01
N LEU A 19 12.21 -29.14 16.99
CA LEU A 19 11.67 -30.00 15.94
C LEU A 19 12.44 -29.76 14.66
N GLN A 20 13.18 -30.75 14.19
CA GLN A 20 13.90 -30.69 12.92
C GLN A 20 13.07 -31.40 11.84
N TYR A 21 12.87 -30.74 10.72
CA TYR A 21 12.14 -31.25 9.56
C TYR A 21 13.08 -31.36 8.37
N SER A 22 13.09 -32.56 7.73
CA SER A 22 13.88 -32.83 6.53
C SER A 22 13.29 -33.99 5.72
N GLY A 23 13.84 -34.26 4.54
CA GLY A 23 13.47 -35.41 3.71
C GLY A 23 12.28 -35.17 2.76
N ALA A 24 11.78 -33.93 2.69
CA ALA A 24 10.78 -33.54 1.72
C ALA A 24 11.01 -32.07 1.32
N ARG A 25 10.48 -31.67 0.16
CA ARG A 25 10.46 -30.28 -0.26
C ARG A 25 9.22 -29.60 0.27
N PHE A 26 9.38 -28.67 1.20
CA PHE A 26 8.30 -27.97 1.89
C PHE A 26 8.04 -26.62 1.24
N SER A 27 6.83 -26.39 0.77
CA SER A 27 6.40 -25.05 0.38
C SER A 27 6.06 -24.20 1.62
N ARG A 28 6.09 -22.86 1.49
CA ARG A 28 5.63 -21.93 2.53
C ARG A 28 4.25 -22.29 3.06
N GLY A 29 3.31 -22.61 2.16
CA GLY A 29 1.96 -23.03 2.54
C GLY A 29 1.92 -24.37 3.29
N SER A 30 2.84 -25.31 3.00
CA SER A 30 2.91 -26.58 3.76
C SER A 30 3.49 -26.37 5.16
N ILE A 31 4.44 -25.45 5.33
CA ILE A 31 4.97 -25.09 6.65
C ILE A 31 3.92 -24.32 7.46
N ALA A 32 3.14 -23.42 6.84
CA ALA A 32 2.04 -22.74 7.51
C ALA A 32 1.01 -23.74 8.06
N ARG A 33 0.57 -24.70 7.23
CA ARG A 33 -0.33 -25.80 7.70
C ARG A 33 0.30 -26.70 8.76
N LEU A 34 1.61 -26.85 8.74
CA LEU A 34 2.31 -27.54 9.82
C LEU A 34 2.24 -26.75 11.12
N GLY A 35 2.38 -25.42 11.03
CA GLY A 35 2.22 -24.52 12.18
C GLY A 35 0.84 -24.62 12.82
N GLU A 36 -0.23 -24.65 12.03
CA GLU A 36 -1.60 -24.85 12.52
C GLU A 36 -1.76 -26.20 13.24
N ARG A 37 -1.18 -27.27 12.69
CA ARG A 37 -1.19 -28.60 13.32
C ARG A 37 -0.38 -28.62 14.62
N LEU A 38 0.76 -27.93 14.64
CA LEU A 38 1.56 -27.80 15.86
C LEU A 38 0.81 -26.98 16.92
N GLN A 39 0.09 -25.93 16.53
CA GLN A 39 -0.74 -25.17 17.45
C GLN A 39 -1.86 -26.04 18.06
N SER A 40 -2.47 -26.90 17.26
CA SER A 40 -3.48 -27.86 17.77
C SER A 40 -2.86 -28.92 18.71
N ARG A 41 -1.64 -29.35 18.44
CA ARG A 41 -0.90 -30.33 19.29
C ARG A 41 -0.33 -29.71 20.56
N TYR A 42 -0.03 -28.40 20.50
CA TYR A 42 0.58 -27.62 21.59
C TYR A 42 -0.16 -26.29 21.78
N PRO A 43 -1.40 -26.30 22.29
CA PRO A 43 -2.30 -25.14 22.24
C PRO A 43 -1.79 -23.94 23.06
N THR A 44 -1.02 -24.17 24.11
CA THR A 44 -0.47 -23.13 25.00
C THR A 44 0.97 -22.72 24.67
N HIS A 45 1.57 -23.33 23.64
CA HIS A 45 2.98 -23.13 23.34
C HIS A 45 3.18 -21.99 22.33
N LYS A 46 4.37 -21.42 22.33
CA LYS A 46 4.86 -20.49 21.33
C LYS A 46 5.93 -21.16 20.47
N PHE A 47 6.05 -20.69 19.24
CA PHE A 47 6.87 -21.26 18.20
C PHE A 47 7.86 -20.25 17.66
N GLN A 48 9.01 -20.72 17.22
CA GLN A 48 9.99 -19.92 16.49
C GLN A 48 10.54 -20.80 15.36
N ILE A 49 10.56 -20.29 14.13
CA ILE A 49 11.08 -21.03 12.99
C ILE A 49 12.50 -20.57 12.64
N LEU A 50 13.38 -21.49 12.38
CA LEU A 50 14.72 -21.27 11.83
C LEU A 50 14.79 -21.88 10.43
N LEU A 51 14.94 -21.04 9.43
CA LEU A 51 15.13 -21.42 8.03
C LEU A 51 16.65 -21.57 7.73
N PRO A 52 17.03 -22.34 6.69
CA PRO A 52 18.44 -22.68 6.42
C PRO A 52 19.25 -21.54 5.77
N TYR A 53 18.91 -20.29 6.01
CA TYR A 53 19.60 -19.13 5.47
C TYR A 53 20.48 -18.45 6.53
N GLU A 54 21.76 -18.23 6.24
CA GLU A 54 22.73 -17.65 7.19
C GLU A 54 22.32 -16.28 7.75
N ASN A 55 21.59 -15.50 6.99
CA ASN A 55 21.13 -14.18 7.38
C ASN A 55 19.70 -14.15 7.97
N TRP A 56 19.06 -15.29 8.07
CA TRP A 56 17.75 -15.40 8.69
C TRP A 56 17.88 -15.30 10.21
N LYS A 57 17.35 -14.23 10.76
CA LYS A 57 17.12 -14.14 12.20
C LYS A 57 15.65 -14.41 12.44
N PRO A 58 15.32 -15.47 13.16
CA PRO A 58 13.93 -15.76 13.47
C PRO A 58 13.31 -14.56 14.16
N GLY A 59 12.07 -14.24 13.77
CA GLY A 59 11.21 -13.32 14.50
C GLY A 59 11.03 -13.79 15.96
N GLY A 60 10.37 -12.98 16.77
CA GLY A 60 10.05 -13.38 18.15
C GLY A 60 9.25 -14.68 18.22
N TRP A 61 8.95 -15.12 19.41
CA TRP A 61 8.09 -16.27 19.67
C TRP A 61 6.64 -15.95 19.28
N ILE A 62 6.05 -16.75 18.39
CA ILE A 62 4.74 -16.55 17.77
C ILE A 62 3.84 -17.76 18.00
N SER A 63 2.55 -17.63 17.77
CA SER A 63 1.64 -18.76 17.69
C SER A 63 1.87 -19.56 16.40
N GLY A 64 1.50 -20.83 16.37
CA GLY A 64 1.61 -21.64 15.16
C GLY A 64 0.79 -21.12 13.99
N ASN A 65 -0.32 -20.43 14.28
CA ASN A 65 -1.19 -19.82 13.26
C ASN A 65 -0.55 -18.58 12.61
N GLU A 66 0.43 -17.97 13.25
CA GLU A 66 1.16 -16.80 12.73
C GLU A 66 2.35 -17.17 11.83
N LEU A 67 2.68 -18.47 11.68
CA LEU A 67 3.77 -18.92 10.79
C LEU A 67 3.57 -18.48 9.33
N ALA A 68 2.32 -18.45 8.85
CA ALA A 68 2.02 -17.94 7.51
C ALA A 68 2.42 -16.47 7.33
N SER A 69 2.25 -15.65 8.37
CA SER A 69 2.64 -14.23 8.36
C SER A 69 4.14 -14.02 8.34
N LEU A 70 4.90 -14.96 8.91
CA LEU A 70 6.37 -14.96 8.87
C LEU A 70 6.93 -15.12 7.46
N PHE A 71 6.27 -15.91 6.61
CA PHE A 71 6.72 -16.08 5.23
C PHE A 71 6.50 -14.85 4.36
N SER A 72 5.58 -13.95 4.73
CA SER A 72 5.47 -12.64 4.08
C SER A 72 6.69 -11.75 4.31
N LEU A 73 7.51 -12.07 5.33
CA LEU A 73 8.79 -11.40 5.57
C LEU A 73 9.84 -11.77 4.53
N LEU A 74 9.86 -13.03 4.06
CA LEU A 74 10.79 -13.47 3.02
C LEU A 74 10.54 -12.75 1.69
N ASP A 75 9.28 -12.39 1.40
CA ASP A 75 8.94 -11.62 0.19
C ASP A 75 9.51 -10.20 0.18
N HIS A 76 10.01 -9.73 1.32
CA HIS A 76 10.63 -8.40 1.48
C HIS A 76 12.16 -8.43 1.40
N TYR A 77 12.76 -9.62 1.46
CA TYR A 77 14.16 -9.75 1.12
C TYR A 77 14.29 -9.55 -0.39
N ASP A 78 15.11 -8.59 -0.81
CA ASP A 78 15.54 -8.50 -2.20
C ASP A 78 16.16 -9.86 -2.57
N GLU A 79 15.86 -10.37 -3.78
CA GLU A 79 16.46 -11.59 -4.33
C GLU A 79 18.00 -11.61 -4.21
N ALA A 80 18.62 -10.41 -4.12
CA ALA A 80 20.06 -10.24 -3.87
C ALA A 80 20.53 -10.56 -2.43
N GLN A 81 19.65 -10.88 -1.51
CA GLN A 81 19.98 -11.20 -0.10
C GLN A 81 19.86 -12.68 0.23
N LEU A 82 19.22 -13.44 -0.63
CA LEU A 82 19.22 -14.89 -0.55
C LEU A 82 20.48 -15.44 -1.27
N PRO A 83 21.03 -16.56 -0.84
CA PRO A 83 22.04 -17.27 -1.63
C PRO A 83 21.56 -17.48 -3.07
N ASP A 84 22.46 -17.47 -4.04
CA ASP A 84 22.13 -17.57 -5.49
C ASP A 84 21.36 -18.87 -5.83
N ASP A 85 21.45 -19.89 -5.01
CA ASP A 85 20.80 -21.19 -5.11
C ASP A 85 19.56 -21.34 -4.21
N ALA A 86 19.19 -20.29 -3.45
CA ALA A 86 18.05 -20.34 -2.56
C ALA A 86 16.73 -20.23 -3.32
N ASP A 87 15.84 -21.19 -3.11
CA ASP A 87 14.44 -21.13 -3.55
C ASP A 87 13.59 -20.55 -2.41
N PRO A 88 13.15 -19.28 -2.50
CA PRO A 88 12.41 -18.64 -1.41
C PRO A 88 11.01 -19.23 -1.19
N ASP A 89 10.53 -20.08 -2.09
CA ASP A 89 9.20 -20.69 -2.02
C ASP A 89 9.22 -22.12 -1.48
N TYR A 90 10.43 -22.77 -1.41
CA TYR A 90 10.57 -24.14 -0.97
C TYR A 90 11.78 -24.33 -0.06
N PHE A 91 11.63 -25.21 0.92
CA PHE A 91 12.64 -25.53 1.91
C PHE A 91 12.83 -27.03 2.00
N GLU A 92 14.06 -27.52 1.96
CA GLU A 92 14.38 -28.96 2.12
C GLU A 92 14.58 -29.34 3.58
N ARG A 93 14.89 -28.36 4.42
CA ARG A 93 15.06 -28.50 5.86
C ARG A 93 14.73 -27.21 6.58
N PHE A 94 14.22 -27.30 7.79
CA PHE A 94 14.01 -26.18 8.71
C PHE A 94 13.85 -26.71 10.14
N ILE A 95 13.93 -25.81 11.11
CA ILE A 95 13.79 -26.13 12.52
C ILE A 95 12.65 -25.30 13.09
N ILE A 96 11.80 -25.90 13.92
CA ILE A 96 10.82 -25.18 14.74
C ILE A 96 11.19 -25.41 16.20
N TYR A 97 11.45 -24.33 16.92
CA TYR A 97 11.56 -24.33 18.37
C TYR A 97 10.19 -24.17 18.98
N ILE A 98 9.91 -24.90 20.03
CA ILE A 98 8.66 -24.87 20.80
C ILE A 98 9.01 -24.62 22.25
N ARG A 99 8.38 -23.66 22.89
CA ARG A 99 8.43 -23.47 24.34
C ARG A 99 7.05 -23.36 24.94
N ASP A 100 6.89 -23.77 26.19
CA ASP A 100 5.71 -23.47 26.96
C ASP A 100 5.50 -21.95 26.98
N ALA A 101 4.33 -21.48 26.53
CA ALA A 101 3.93 -20.12 26.81
C ALA A 101 3.49 -20.10 28.28
N PRO A 102 4.00 -19.19 29.11
CA PRO A 102 3.38 -18.95 30.39
C PRO A 102 1.88 -18.66 30.15
N PRO A 103 0.98 -19.13 31.02
CA PRO A 103 -0.44 -18.91 30.86
C PRO A 103 -0.69 -17.44 30.60
N ALA A 104 -1.21 -17.14 29.45
CA ALA A 104 -1.69 -15.88 28.85
C ALA A 104 -1.30 -14.57 29.60
N ALA A 105 -0.03 -14.35 29.83
CA ALA A 105 0.53 -13.05 30.15
C ALA A 105 1.15 -12.51 28.86
N GLY A 106 0.39 -11.70 28.11
CA GLY A 106 0.80 -11.28 26.80
C GLY A 106 2.07 -10.47 26.83
N GLY A 107 2.96 -10.82 25.95
CA GLY A 107 4.02 -9.98 25.36
C GLY A 107 5.11 -9.44 26.28
N CYS A 108 4.98 -9.52 27.58
CA CYS A 108 5.99 -9.12 28.56
C CYS A 108 6.35 -10.32 29.41
N ASP A 109 7.64 -10.62 29.48
CA ASP A 109 8.18 -11.61 30.43
C ASP A 109 8.00 -11.06 31.86
N GLY A 110 6.81 -11.25 32.47
CA GLY A 110 6.64 -10.87 33.85
C GLY A 110 5.23 -10.53 34.31
N GLU A 111 5.02 -10.67 35.60
CA GLU A 111 3.80 -10.52 36.39
C GLU A 111 3.18 -9.11 36.41
N LEU A 112 3.73 -8.12 35.66
CA LEU A 112 3.48 -6.71 35.91
C LEU A 112 2.62 -5.99 34.86
N ASN A 113 2.04 -6.66 33.89
CA ASN A 113 1.13 -6.07 32.88
C ASN A 113 1.67 -4.78 32.19
N ASP A 114 2.95 -4.79 31.77
CA ASP A 114 3.64 -3.64 31.20
C ASP A 114 3.54 -3.55 29.66
N CYS A 115 2.71 -4.35 29.04
CA CYS A 115 2.55 -4.43 27.58
C CYS A 115 2.30 -3.04 26.93
N LEU A 116 1.48 -2.20 27.51
CA LEU A 116 1.28 -0.83 27.02
C LEU A 116 2.56 0.00 27.07
N TYR A 117 3.33 -0.09 28.17
CA TYR A 117 4.61 0.61 28.31
C TYR A 117 5.61 0.16 27.24
N GLU A 118 5.75 -1.14 27.01
CA GLU A 118 6.66 -1.66 25.97
C GLU A 118 6.25 -1.19 24.56
N CYS A 119 4.97 -1.11 24.27
CA CYS A 119 4.46 -0.50 23.05
C CYS A 119 4.87 0.98 22.94
N LEU A 120 4.65 1.77 23.99
CA LEU A 120 5.02 3.18 24.03
C LEU A 120 6.53 3.39 23.91
N LYS A 121 7.32 2.62 24.62
CA LYS A 121 8.78 2.63 24.56
C LYS A 121 9.28 2.35 23.14
N HIS A 122 8.68 1.39 22.46
CA HIS A 122 8.99 1.07 21.08
C HIS A 122 8.67 2.24 20.13
N ILE A 123 7.48 2.84 20.27
CA ILE A 123 7.04 3.99 19.47
C ILE A 123 7.98 5.19 19.65
N TYR A 124 8.33 5.53 20.88
CA TYR A 124 9.21 6.68 21.16
C TYR A 124 10.66 6.40 20.79
N GLY A 125 11.19 5.23 21.09
CA GLY A 125 12.56 4.85 20.74
C GLY A 125 12.88 4.96 19.25
N THR A 126 11.86 4.95 18.41
CA THR A 126 11.99 5.07 16.96
C THR A 126 12.04 6.53 16.49
N PHE A 127 11.38 7.48 17.17
CA PHE A 127 11.13 8.83 16.67
C PHE A 127 11.62 9.96 17.54
N SER A 128 11.61 9.83 18.84
CA SER A 128 11.98 10.91 19.76
C SER A 128 12.20 10.40 21.17
N LYS A 129 12.75 11.28 22.02
CA LYS A 129 12.90 10.99 23.44
C LYS A 129 11.55 10.84 24.11
N MET A 130 11.40 9.78 24.86
CA MET A 130 10.19 9.47 25.62
C MET A 130 9.95 10.53 26.70
N PRO A 131 8.72 11.05 26.89
CA PRO A 131 8.40 11.98 27.96
C PRO A 131 8.66 11.35 29.34
N LYS A 132 9.16 12.16 30.30
CA LYS A 132 9.44 11.69 31.66
C LYS A 132 8.23 11.09 32.36
N SER A 133 7.02 11.56 32.02
CA SER A 133 5.75 11.06 32.56
C SER A 133 5.42 9.61 32.21
N ILE A 134 6.05 9.08 31.15
CA ILE A 134 5.84 7.71 30.66
C ILE A 134 7.16 6.95 30.48
N GLU A 135 8.28 7.48 31.00
CA GLU A 135 9.62 6.91 30.84
C GLU A 135 9.80 5.56 31.54
N LYS A 136 8.95 5.29 32.55
CA LYS A 136 8.90 4.02 33.29
C LYS A 136 7.47 3.55 33.46
N PRO A 137 7.22 2.24 33.48
CA PRO A 137 5.87 1.70 33.64
C PRO A 137 5.19 2.13 34.95
N GLU A 138 5.97 2.27 36.04
CA GLU A 138 5.48 2.75 37.33
C GLU A 138 4.93 4.18 37.24
N TYR A 139 5.53 5.04 36.42
CA TYR A 139 5.09 6.43 36.26
C TYR A 139 3.73 6.50 35.57
N ILE A 140 3.52 5.68 34.56
CA ILE A 140 2.23 5.57 33.87
C ILE A 140 1.16 5.11 34.86
N LYS A 141 1.36 3.96 35.52
CA LYS A 141 0.38 3.36 36.41
C LYS A 141 0.05 4.26 37.59
N LYS A 142 1.06 4.87 38.24
CA LYS A 142 0.88 5.85 39.29
C LYS A 142 0.07 7.06 38.82
N SER A 143 0.36 7.60 37.63
CA SER A 143 -0.37 8.75 37.09
C SER A 143 -1.82 8.42 36.72
N LEU A 144 -2.12 7.15 36.46
CA LEU A 144 -3.47 6.65 36.20
C LEU A 144 -4.21 6.21 37.48
N GLY A 145 -3.55 6.21 38.65
CA GLY A 145 -4.11 5.72 39.89
C GLY A 145 -4.26 4.20 39.95
N LEU A 146 -3.42 3.48 39.19
CA LEU A 146 -3.44 2.03 39.11
C LEU A 146 -2.33 1.40 39.96
N ASN A 147 -2.59 0.19 40.49
CA ASN A 147 -1.57 -0.64 41.13
C ASN A 147 -0.48 -1.02 40.13
N ARG A 148 0.71 -1.40 40.64
CA ARG A 148 1.87 -1.72 39.78
C ARG A 148 1.62 -2.89 38.80
N ASP A 149 0.88 -3.85 39.21
CA ASP A 149 0.50 -5.07 38.50
C ASP A 149 -0.80 -4.94 37.69
N ALA A 150 -1.56 -3.87 37.86
CA ALA A 150 -2.85 -3.70 37.22
C ALA A 150 -2.70 -3.51 35.68
N PRO A 151 -3.55 -4.16 34.87
CA PRO A 151 -3.62 -3.86 33.42
C PRO A 151 -4.16 -2.43 33.23
N VAL A 152 -3.74 -1.76 32.17
CA VAL A 152 -4.26 -0.44 31.81
C VAL A 152 -5.53 -0.60 30.97
N PRO A 153 -6.72 -0.21 31.45
CA PRO A 153 -7.94 -0.32 30.64
C PRO A 153 -7.96 0.62 29.45
N VAL A 154 -8.68 0.24 28.37
CA VAL A 154 -8.86 1.08 27.18
C VAL A 154 -9.46 2.46 27.53
N SER A 155 -10.36 2.52 28.49
CA SER A 155 -10.98 3.77 28.98
C SER A 155 -9.98 4.81 29.52
N TYR A 156 -8.76 4.42 29.84
CA TYR A 156 -7.69 5.31 30.28
C TYR A 156 -6.82 5.87 29.16
N MET A 157 -7.05 5.46 27.90
CA MET A 157 -6.18 5.88 26.78
C MET A 157 -6.13 7.40 26.59
N ASP A 158 -7.22 8.12 26.80
CA ASP A 158 -7.21 9.59 26.73
C ASP A 158 -6.25 10.21 27.77
N LYS A 159 -6.16 9.62 28.97
CA LYS A 159 -5.20 10.04 30.00
C LYS A 159 -3.76 9.65 29.63
N VAL A 160 -3.57 8.47 29.04
CA VAL A 160 -2.27 8.02 28.54
C VAL A 160 -1.78 8.96 27.44
N GLU A 161 -2.65 9.40 26.53
CA GLU A 161 -2.32 10.38 25.50
C GLU A 161 -1.87 11.73 26.07
N GLN A 162 -2.55 12.20 27.14
CA GLN A 162 -2.15 13.42 27.86
C GLN A 162 -0.76 13.28 28.49
N LEU A 163 -0.45 12.11 29.07
CA LEU A 163 0.89 11.81 29.61
C LEU A 163 1.93 11.71 28.51
N ALA A 164 1.56 11.15 27.38
CA ALA A 164 2.42 10.93 26.22
C ALA A 164 2.68 12.22 25.40
N LYS A 165 1.99 13.29 25.65
CA LYS A 165 2.21 14.64 25.09
C LYS A 165 2.35 14.68 23.59
N SER A 166 1.81 14.56 22.67
CA SER A 166 2.03 14.55 21.21
C SER A 166 1.87 13.17 20.56
N LEU A 167 1.24 12.23 21.24
CA LEU A 167 0.92 10.94 20.66
C LEU A 167 -0.59 10.69 20.80
N ALA A 168 -1.27 10.46 19.69
CA ALA A 168 -2.64 9.97 19.64
C ALA A 168 -2.60 8.44 19.52
N ILE A 169 -3.41 7.72 20.30
CA ILE A 169 -3.38 6.26 20.38
C ILE A 169 -4.72 5.70 19.96
N ASN A 170 -4.74 4.97 18.84
CA ASN A 170 -5.89 4.19 18.43
C ASN A 170 -5.77 2.76 18.96
N ILE A 171 -6.87 2.18 19.38
CA ILE A 171 -6.97 0.78 19.81
C ILE A 171 -7.87 0.05 18.82
N VAL A 172 -7.45 -1.16 18.39
CA VAL A 172 -8.21 -2.07 17.53
C VAL A 172 -8.12 -3.50 18.09
N GLY A 173 -9.02 -4.38 17.71
CA GLY A 173 -9.06 -5.77 18.19
C GLY A 173 -10.27 -6.02 19.08
N ASP A 174 -10.07 -6.59 20.27
CA ASP A 174 -11.16 -6.93 21.21
C ASP A 174 -11.99 -5.71 21.63
N SER A 175 -11.37 -4.53 21.58
CA SER A 175 -12.05 -3.25 21.74
C SER A 175 -11.53 -2.26 20.70
N THR A 176 -12.39 -1.36 20.23
CA THR A 176 -12.01 -0.31 19.26
C THR A 176 -12.22 1.05 19.89
N GLN A 177 -11.15 1.83 19.99
CA GLN A 177 -11.18 3.24 20.39
C GLN A 177 -10.34 4.06 19.41
N ILE A 178 -10.96 5.07 18.80
CA ILE A 178 -10.26 6.02 17.93
C ILE A 178 -9.98 7.29 18.73
N SER A 179 -8.71 7.66 18.78
CA SER A 179 -8.27 8.89 19.46
C SER A 179 -8.94 10.13 18.89
N LYS A 180 -9.43 10.99 19.77
CA LYS A 180 -9.94 12.32 19.47
C LYS A 180 -8.84 13.39 19.50
N SER A 181 -7.63 13.02 19.87
CA SER A 181 -6.48 13.92 19.94
C SER A 181 -6.15 14.48 18.56
N LYS A 182 -5.83 15.78 18.53
CA LYS A 182 -5.33 16.48 17.32
C LYS A 182 -3.82 16.37 17.17
N SER A 183 -3.19 15.42 17.89
CA SER A 183 -1.75 15.21 17.79
C SER A 183 -1.33 14.87 16.37
N ASP A 184 -0.20 15.41 15.97
CA ASP A 184 0.47 15.14 14.70
C ASP A 184 1.04 13.72 14.61
N ARG A 185 1.16 13.01 15.74
CA ARG A 185 1.65 11.62 15.82
C ARG A 185 0.52 10.70 16.28
N ARG A 186 0.32 9.65 15.51
CA ARG A 186 -0.65 8.61 15.85
C ARG A 186 0.03 7.25 15.90
N ALA A 187 -0.40 6.42 16.84
CA ALA A 187 -0.05 5.02 16.87
C ALA A 187 -1.33 4.20 16.97
N THR A 188 -1.30 3.00 16.42
CA THR A 188 -2.38 2.04 16.58
C THR A 188 -1.84 0.83 17.32
N LEU A 189 -2.51 0.47 18.40
CA LEU A 189 -2.23 -0.72 19.19
C LEU A 189 -3.33 -1.75 18.95
N THR A 190 -2.98 -3.00 18.92
CA THR A 190 -3.95 -4.10 18.94
C THR A 190 -4.15 -4.54 20.37
N LEU A 191 -5.41 -4.62 20.81
CA LEU A 191 -5.79 -5.29 22.03
C LEU A 191 -6.32 -6.68 21.65
N SER A 192 -5.69 -7.71 22.19
CA SER A 192 -6.11 -9.10 22.02
C SER A 192 -5.90 -9.85 23.32
N GLU A 193 -6.92 -10.54 23.79
CA GLU A 193 -6.89 -11.32 25.03
C GLU A 193 -6.38 -10.49 26.23
N GLY A 194 -6.78 -9.23 26.32
CA GLY A 194 -6.38 -8.32 27.38
C GLY A 194 -4.98 -7.71 27.26
N HIS A 195 -4.25 -7.94 26.15
CA HIS A 195 -2.89 -7.46 25.95
C HIS A 195 -2.77 -6.46 24.82
N TYR A 196 -2.07 -5.36 25.10
CA TYR A 196 -1.66 -4.40 24.08
C TYR A 196 -0.44 -4.91 23.34
N SER A 197 -0.51 -4.92 22.04
CA SER A 197 0.63 -5.15 21.17
C SER A 197 0.65 -4.10 20.06
N LEU A 198 1.84 -3.79 19.60
CA LEU A 198 1.96 -3.15 18.30
C LEU A 198 1.61 -4.23 17.29
N ALA A 199 0.56 -4.03 16.50
CA ALA A 199 0.20 -4.95 15.44
C ALA A 199 1.19 -4.81 14.28
N LEU A 200 2.44 -5.02 14.59
CA LEU A 200 3.56 -4.82 13.71
C LEU A 200 4.09 -6.14 13.21
N ASN A 201 4.48 -6.08 11.98
CA ASN A 201 5.51 -6.93 11.50
C ASN A 201 6.86 -6.39 12.06
N PRO A 202 7.44 -6.97 13.12
CA PRO A 202 8.63 -6.41 13.79
C PRO A 202 9.83 -6.27 12.86
N GLY A 203 9.88 -7.05 11.77
CA GLY A 203 10.95 -6.98 10.78
C GLY A 203 10.98 -5.68 9.97
N ARG A 204 9.88 -4.92 9.95
CA ARG A 204 9.78 -3.67 9.17
C ARG A 204 10.27 -2.43 9.90
N LEU A 205 10.39 -2.47 11.21
CA LEU A 205 10.84 -1.32 12.00
C LEU A 205 12.36 -1.15 12.02
N HIS A 206 13.09 -2.20 11.71
CA HIS A 206 14.53 -2.09 11.54
C HIS A 206 14.84 -1.78 10.08
N PRO A 207 15.56 -0.67 9.79
CA PRO A 207 16.08 -0.47 8.46
C PRO A 207 16.86 -1.73 8.07
N SER A 208 16.50 -2.35 6.94
CA SER A 208 17.24 -3.48 6.42
C SER A 208 18.71 -3.07 6.22
N LYS A 209 19.63 -4.02 6.20
CA LYS A 209 21.05 -3.73 5.91
C LYS A 209 21.22 -3.00 4.57
N LEU A 210 20.30 -3.21 3.61
CA LEU A 210 20.22 -2.51 2.32
C LEU A 210 19.89 -1.02 2.48
N ASP A 211 19.10 -0.65 3.47
CA ASP A 211 18.76 0.74 3.75
C ASP A 211 19.95 1.58 4.20
N ARG A 212 21.06 0.97 4.55
CA ARG A 212 22.29 1.62 5.02
C ARG A 212 23.29 1.94 3.91
N LYS A 213 23.10 1.43 2.69
CA LYS A 213 24.00 1.71 1.57
C LYS A 213 23.39 2.77 0.67
N ARG A 214 24.10 3.89 0.51
CA ARG A 214 23.79 4.90 -0.50
C ARG A 214 23.95 4.29 -1.89
N ASN A 215 22.90 4.31 -2.68
CA ASN A 215 23.02 3.94 -4.09
C ASN A 215 23.44 5.17 -4.91
N LEU A 216 24.33 4.92 -5.86
CA LEU A 216 24.74 5.94 -6.82
C LEU A 216 23.67 6.06 -7.90
N PRO A 217 23.20 7.30 -8.23
CA PRO A 217 22.26 7.49 -9.31
C PRO A 217 22.97 7.41 -10.65
N ILE A 218 22.38 6.69 -11.57
CA ILE A 218 22.76 6.67 -12.98
C ILE A 218 21.53 7.09 -13.77
N VAL A 219 21.61 8.26 -14.39
CA VAL A 219 20.54 8.76 -15.26
C VAL A 219 20.70 8.16 -16.64
N TYR A 220 19.60 7.80 -17.28
CA TYR A 220 19.63 7.24 -18.61
C TYR A 220 18.50 7.77 -19.51
N HIS A 221 18.80 7.84 -20.79
CA HIS A 221 17.86 8.14 -21.87
C HIS A 221 17.88 7.01 -22.89
N GLU A 222 16.71 6.46 -23.18
CA GLU A 222 16.51 5.44 -24.22
C GLU A 222 16.19 6.15 -25.54
N ASN A 223 17.12 6.07 -26.49
CA ASN A 223 16.89 6.59 -27.83
C ASN A 223 16.16 5.52 -28.66
N GLY A 224 14.86 5.75 -28.89
CA GLY A 224 13.98 4.78 -29.56
C GLY A 224 14.33 4.48 -31.00
N VAL A 225 15.25 5.24 -31.63
CA VAL A 225 15.58 5.08 -33.06
C VAL A 225 16.67 4.02 -33.29
N ASN A 226 17.61 3.83 -32.33
CA ASN A 226 18.82 3.02 -32.58
C ASN A 226 19.05 1.93 -31.49
N ASN A 227 18.07 1.57 -30.68
CA ASN A 227 18.24 0.61 -29.55
C ASN A 227 19.42 0.92 -28.62
N MET A 228 19.82 2.20 -28.59
CA MET A 228 20.92 2.69 -27.77
C MET A 228 20.39 3.40 -26.51
N ILE A 229 21.09 3.19 -25.42
CA ILE A 229 20.83 3.88 -24.15
C ILE A 229 22.06 4.74 -23.85
N THR A 230 21.82 6.02 -23.63
CA THR A 230 22.85 6.93 -23.13
C THR A 230 22.69 7.04 -21.62
N ILE A 231 23.79 6.87 -20.88
CA ILE A 231 23.85 6.88 -19.43
C ILE A 231 24.79 7.97 -18.94
N TYR A 232 24.46 8.55 -17.77
CA TYR A 232 25.25 9.57 -17.11
C TYR A 232 25.32 9.29 -15.60
N ASN A 233 26.54 9.31 -15.04
CA ASN A 233 26.81 9.00 -13.64
C ASN A 233 27.24 10.22 -12.81
N GLY A 234 27.03 11.42 -13.33
CA GLY A 234 27.51 12.68 -12.72
C GLY A 234 28.90 13.10 -13.16
N LYS A 235 29.63 12.28 -13.92
CA LYS A 235 30.99 12.56 -14.39
C LYS A 235 31.17 12.27 -15.88
N THR A 236 30.66 11.16 -16.35
CA THR A 236 30.88 10.66 -17.71
C THR A 236 29.57 10.27 -18.37
N VAL A 237 29.45 10.60 -19.65
CA VAL A 237 28.39 10.13 -20.54
C VAL A 237 28.90 8.90 -21.30
N LYS A 238 28.10 7.83 -21.35
CA LYS A 238 28.41 6.62 -22.11
C LYS A 238 27.18 6.15 -22.85
N SER A 239 27.35 5.60 -24.04
CA SER A 239 26.28 4.93 -24.79
C SER A 239 26.54 3.44 -24.82
N CYS A 240 25.47 2.65 -24.71
CA CYS A 240 25.51 1.20 -24.75
C CYS A 240 24.21 0.66 -25.37
N THR A 241 24.25 -0.59 -25.82
CA THR A 241 23.03 -1.27 -26.27
C THR A 241 22.12 -1.59 -25.07
N ILE A 242 20.82 -1.80 -25.34
CA ILE A 242 19.84 -2.19 -24.30
C ILE A 242 20.32 -3.47 -23.58
N GLY A 243 20.86 -4.45 -24.30
CA GLY A 243 21.37 -5.68 -23.72
C GLY A 243 22.56 -5.47 -22.78
N GLN A 244 23.52 -4.60 -23.17
CA GLN A 244 24.64 -4.22 -22.30
C GLN A 244 24.16 -3.46 -21.08
N PHE A 245 23.18 -2.56 -21.23
CA PHE A 245 22.58 -1.83 -20.14
C PHE A 245 21.92 -2.76 -19.11
N GLN A 246 21.14 -3.75 -19.59
CA GLN A 246 20.48 -4.72 -18.71
C GLN A 246 21.49 -5.58 -17.93
N LYS A 247 22.56 -6.05 -18.60
CA LYS A 247 23.65 -6.79 -17.95
C LYS A 247 24.48 -5.94 -16.98
N GLY A 248 24.56 -4.63 -17.22
CA GLY A 248 25.30 -3.69 -16.38
C GLY A 248 24.57 -3.22 -15.13
N LYS A 249 23.29 -3.58 -14.96
CA LYS A 249 22.53 -3.26 -13.74
C LYS A 249 23.10 -4.06 -12.56
N ASN A 250 23.50 -3.34 -11.53
CA ASN A 250 24.01 -3.93 -10.29
C ASN A 250 23.27 -3.33 -9.08
N SER A 251 23.40 -4.00 -7.93
CA SER A 251 22.72 -3.60 -6.68
C SER A 251 23.26 -2.31 -6.05
N LYS A 252 24.39 -1.78 -6.55
CA LYS A 252 25.04 -0.56 -6.00
C LYS A 252 24.59 0.71 -6.70
N SER A 253 23.86 0.61 -7.80
CA SER A 253 23.42 1.74 -8.62
C SER A 253 21.92 1.75 -8.82
N SER A 254 21.33 2.94 -8.83
CA SER A 254 19.94 3.17 -9.17
C SER A 254 19.83 3.81 -10.54
N PHE A 255 19.13 3.16 -11.45
CA PHE A 255 18.95 3.64 -12.83
C PHE A 255 17.66 4.47 -12.93
N ILE A 256 17.81 5.73 -13.29
CA ILE A 256 16.75 6.74 -13.30
C ILE A 256 16.55 7.23 -14.74
N PRO A 257 15.38 7.05 -15.35
CA PRO A 257 15.11 7.57 -16.68
C PRO A 257 14.98 9.10 -16.65
N VAL A 258 15.35 9.74 -17.76
CA VAL A 258 15.02 11.15 -17.99
C VAL A 258 13.50 11.33 -18.00
N GLU A 259 13.02 12.47 -17.50
CA GLU A 259 11.59 12.77 -17.49
C GLU A 259 11.22 13.63 -18.71
N LYS A 260 10.05 13.36 -19.27
CA LYS A 260 9.46 14.19 -20.31
C LYS A 260 8.58 15.25 -19.69
N ASN A 261 8.83 16.52 -20.00
CA ASN A 261 7.94 17.58 -19.59
C ASN A 261 6.59 17.41 -20.29
N ARG A 262 5.53 17.22 -19.51
CA ARG A 262 4.19 16.95 -20.04
C ARG A 262 3.57 18.12 -20.80
N LYS A 263 3.98 19.36 -20.50
CA LYS A 263 3.45 20.56 -21.15
C LYS A 263 4.15 20.84 -22.49
N THR A 264 5.47 20.76 -22.51
CA THR A 264 6.26 21.07 -23.70
C THR A 264 6.53 19.85 -24.59
N GLY A 265 6.40 18.64 -24.06
CA GLY A 265 6.75 17.41 -24.76
C GLY A 265 8.26 17.16 -24.87
N VAL A 266 9.09 18.03 -24.34
CA VAL A 266 10.55 17.94 -24.38
C VAL A 266 11.08 17.09 -23.21
N TYR A 267 12.10 16.28 -23.47
CA TYR A 267 12.79 15.52 -22.42
C TYR A 267 13.83 16.43 -21.74
N GLU A 268 13.97 16.26 -20.42
CA GLU A 268 15.15 16.79 -19.71
C GLU A 268 16.43 16.19 -20.28
N THR A 269 17.53 16.92 -20.22
CA THR A 269 18.86 16.37 -20.47
C THR A 269 19.26 15.40 -19.35
N LEU A 270 20.29 14.61 -19.57
CA LEU A 270 20.84 13.71 -18.56
C LEU A 270 21.38 14.50 -17.36
N GLU A 271 22.04 15.62 -17.61
CA GLU A 271 22.61 16.52 -16.61
C GLU A 271 21.51 17.21 -15.79
N GLU A 272 20.49 17.77 -16.45
CA GLU A 272 19.35 18.41 -15.77
C GLU A 272 18.63 17.41 -14.87
N THR A 273 18.39 16.18 -15.37
CA THR A 273 17.76 15.12 -14.55
C THR A 273 18.65 14.76 -13.36
N TYR A 274 19.97 14.63 -13.56
CA TYR A 274 20.92 14.30 -12.49
C TYR A 274 20.95 15.40 -11.42
N GLN A 275 21.02 16.66 -11.82
CA GLN A 275 20.97 17.80 -10.91
C GLN A 275 19.64 17.85 -10.14
N ARG A 276 18.52 17.73 -10.84
CA ARG A 276 17.19 17.76 -10.24
C ARG A 276 17.01 16.71 -9.14
N ILE A 277 17.41 15.46 -9.37
CA ILE A 277 17.25 14.41 -8.36
C ILE A 277 18.10 14.66 -7.11
N HIS A 278 19.27 15.28 -7.26
CA HIS A 278 20.10 15.70 -6.12
C HIS A 278 19.47 16.84 -5.35
N GLU A 279 18.98 17.87 -6.03
CA GLU A 279 18.26 18.98 -5.42
C GLU A 279 17.00 18.51 -4.68
N GLU A 280 16.22 17.60 -5.30
CA GLU A 280 15.04 16.99 -4.68
C GLU A 280 15.39 16.19 -3.42
N ARG A 281 16.47 15.39 -3.49
CA ARG A 281 16.98 14.66 -2.32
C ARG A 281 17.37 15.61 -1.20
N ASP A 282 18.18 16.62 -1.49
CA ASP A 282 18.73 17.51 -0.47
C ASP A 282 17.64 18.38 0.17
N ALA A 283 16.74 18.94 -0.65
CA ALA A 283 15.60 19.71 -0.15
C ALA A 283 14.68 18.86 0.72
N PHE A 284 14.36 17.64 0.31
CA PHE A 284 13.48 16.75 1.06
C PHE A 284 14.12 16.25 2.35
N LEU A 285 15.42 15.93 2.32
CA LEU A 285 16.20 15.55 3.49
C LEU A 285 16.23 16.68 4.53
N GLN A 286 16.52 17.92 4.12
CA GLN A 286 16.57 19.07 5.03
C GLN A 286 15.18 19.35 5.63
N GLU A 287 14.14 19.31 4.82
CA GLU A 287 12.79 19.57 5.31
C GLU A 287 12.32 18.49 6.28
N THR A 288 12.55 17.21 5.95
CA THR A 288 12.13 16.10 6.83
C THR A 288 12.94 15.99 8.12
N LYS A 289 14.18 16.54 8.17
CA LYS A 289 14.95 16.67 9.40
C LYS A 289 14.26 17.58 10.43
N LYS A 290 13.59 18.64 10.00
CA LYS A 290 12.83 19.54 10.90
C LYS A 290 11.73 18.79 11.66
N PHE A 291 11.23 17.68 11.10
CA PHE A 291 10.24 16.80 11.72
C PHE A 291 10.84 15.55 12.36
N GLY A 292 12.15 15.49 12.54
CA GLY A 292 12.85 14.40 13.22
C GLY A 292 13.06 13.13 12.40
N LEU A 293 12.70 13.10 11.10
CA LEU A 293 12.82 11.91 10.26
C LEU A 293 14.07 11.86 9.37
N GLY A 294 14.47 12.98 8.77
CA GLY A 294 15.67 13.07 7.95
C GLY A 294 15.69 12.09 6.77
N ILE A 295 14.69 12.15 5.90
CA ILE A 295 14.50 11.16 4.83
C ILE A 295 15.43 11.44 3.66
N ASP A 296 16.39 10.56 3.42
CA ASP A 296 17.31 10.61 2.28
C ASP A 296 16.87 9.63 1.19
N LEU A 297 16.47 10.15 0.03
CA LEU A 297 16.01 9.35 -1.12
C LEU A 297 17.07 8.39 -1.65
N SER A 298 18.37 8.69 -1.46
CA SER A 298 19.46 7.85 -1.94
C SER A 298 19.51 6.48 -1.26
N TYR A 299 19.04 6.39 -0.01
CA TYR A 299 18.90 5.12 0.70
C TYR A 299 17.67 4.32 0.26
N ARG A 300 16.84 4.86 -0.62
CA ARG A 300 15.63 4.26 -1.17
C ARG A 300 15.73 4.15 -2.69
N ASN A 301 16.94 3.96 -3.21
CA ASN A 301 17.24 3.86 -4.64
C ASN A 301 16.69 5.05 -5.44
N TRP A 302 16.66 6.26 -4.85
CA TRP A 302 16.12 7.48 -5.48
C TRP A 302 14.66 7.34 -5.93
N SER A 303 13.93 6.39 -5.36
CA SER A 303 12.57 6.03 -5.77
C SER A 303 11.53 6.61 -4.82
N TYR A 304 10.64 7.45 -5.33
CA TYR A 304 9.48 7.93 -4.58
C TYR A 304 8.60 6.78 -4.08
N LYS A 305 8.47 5.72 -4.88
CA LYS A 305 7.70 4.54 -4.50
C LYS A 305 8.30 3.80 -3.30
N ARG A 306 9.60 3.52 -3.33
CA ARG A 306 10.28 2.88 -2.19
C ARG A 306 10.26 3.78 -0.96
N THR A 307 10.40 5.09 -1.16
CA THR A 307 10.28 6.08 -0.08
C THR A 307 8.87 6.09 0.51
N ALA A 308 7.83 6.03 -0.34
CA ALA A 308 6.44 5.99 0.09
C ALA A 308 6.13 4.75 0.92
N LEU A 309 6.53 3.56 0.45
CA LEU A 309 6.34 2.30 1.18
C LEU A 309 7.07 2.31 2.52
N TRP A 310 8.36 2.67 2.51
CA TRP A 310 9.16 2.75 3.73
C TRP A 310 8.57 3.73 4.74
N LEU A 311 8.14 4.90 4.28
CA LEU A 311 7.56 5.92 5.16
C LEU A 311 6.20 5.49 5.70
N PHE A 312 5.38 4.85 4.86
CA PHE A 312 4.11 4.27 5.27
C PHE A 312 4.32 3.22 6.37
N GLU A 313 5.22 2.26 6.16
CA GLU A 313 5.56 1.25 7.16
C GLU A 313 6.03 1.87 8.47
N ARG A 314 6.80 2.94 8.38
CA ARG A 314 7.34 3.62 9.56
C ARG A 314 6.29 4.44 10.32
N LEU A 315 5.35 5.06 9.63
CA LEU A 315 4.32 5.93 10.22
C LEU A 315 3.01 5.17 10.55
N SER A 316 2.80 4.01 9.95
CA SER A 316 1.63 3.16 10.21
C SER A 316 1.87 2.16 11.33
N VAL A 317 2.59 2.58 12.37
CA VAL A 317 2.89 1.76 13.55
C VAL A 317 1.58 1.30 14.22
N GLY A 318 1.44 0.00 14.43
CA GLY A 318 0.25 -0.60 15.05
C GLY A 318 -0.88 -0.95 14.07
N VAL A 319 -0.69 -0.80 12.76
CA VAL A 319 -1.64 -1.35 11.78
C VAL A 319 -1.55 -2.88 11.79
N PRO A 320 -2.67 -3.59 11.94
CA PRO A 320 -2.68 -5.05 11.93
C PRO A 320 -2.08 -5.62 10.65
N ALA A 321 -1.42 -6.75 10.75
CA ALA A 321 -0.93 -7.49 9.59
C ALA A 321 -2.09 -7.81 8.64
N ASN A 322 -1.81 -7.71 7.35
CA ASN A 322 -2.78 -8.06 6.32
C ASN A 322 -2.86 -9.59 6.18
N ASP A 323 -4.06 -10.12 5.99
CA ASP A 323 -4.22 -11.55 5.72
C ASP A 323 -3.62 -11.91 4.35
N PRO A 324 -3.06 -13.11 4.20
CA PRO A 324 -2.66 -13.64 2.91
C PRO A 324 -3.81 -13.53 1.89
N LEU A 325 -3.46 -13.24 0.66
CA LEU A 325 -4.44 -13.07 -0.40
C LEU A 325 -4.71 -14.41 -1.08
N ASP A 326 -5.95 -14.90 -0.97
CA ASP A 326 -6.42 -16.04 -1.72
C ASP A 326 -6.42 -15.75 -3.23
N PRO A 327 -6.05 -16.72 -4.11
CA PRO A 327 -6.03 -16.51 -5.56
C PRO A 327 -7.36 -16.07 -6.17
N ILE A 328 -8.49 -16.63 -5.72
CA ILE A 328 -9.82 -16.28 -6.23
C ILE A 328 -10.19 -14.86 -5.75
N GLU A 329 -9.92 -14.54 -4.48
CA GLU A 329 -10.08 -13.19 -3.96
C GLU A 329 -9.21 -12.19 -4.74
N ALA A 330 -7.97 -12.57 -5.08
CA ALA A 330 -7.06 -11.74 -5.87
C ALA A 330 -7.61 -11.42 -7.27
N GLU A 331 -8.23 -12.39 -7.92
CA GLU A 331 -8.90 -12.21 -9.21
C GLU A 331 -10.05 -11.22 -9.10
N TRP A 332 -10.94 -11.39 -8.12
CA TRP A 332 -12.06 -10.47 -7.89
C TRP A 332 -11.60 -9.04 -7.60
N ILE A 333 -10.56 -8.88 -6.77
CA ILE A 333 -9.94 -7.57 -6.51
C ILE A 333 -9.39 -6.98 -7.80
N SER A 334 -8.70 -7.79 -8.61
CA SER A 334 -8.16 -7.38 -9.91
C SER A 334 -9.25 -6.90 -10.85
N ASP A 335 -10.37 -7.61 -10.89
CA ASP A 335 -11.51 -7.29 -11.76
C ASP A 335 -12.31 -6.09 -11.28
N ALA A 336 -12.37 -5.86 -9.98
CA ALA A 336 -12.99 -4.66 -9.39
C ALA A 336 -12.12 -3.39 -9.51
N MET A 337 -10.84 -3.52 -9.89
CA MET A 337 -9.94 -2.39 -10.04
C MET A 337 -10.24 -1.60 -11.30
N MET A 338 -11.13 -0.63 -11.19
CA MET A 338 -11.36 0.40 -12.21
C MET A 338 -10.55 1.67 -11.88
N GLY A 339 -10.12 2.41 -12.88
CA GLY A 339 -9.53 3.74 -12.67
C GLY A 339 -10.54 4.78 -12.15
N GLY A 340 -10.14 6.06 -12.13
CA GLY A 340 -11.04 7.18 -11.80
C GLY A 340 -12.17 7.34 -12.81
N LEU A 341 -13.12 8.22 -12.49
CA LEU A 341 -14.18 8.60 -13.42
C LEU A 341 -13.56 9.37 -14.59
N ILE A 342 -13.81 8.91 -15.81
CA ILE A 342 -13.29 9.53 -17.05
C ILE A 342 -14.42 9.60 -18.06
N TRP A 343 -14.66 10.79 -18.57
CA TRP A 343 -15.63 11.05 -19.63
C TRP A 343 -15.26 12.35 -20.37
N ALA A 344 -15.63 12.46 -21.64
CA ALA A 344 -15.49 13.70 -22.40
C ALA A 344 -16.60 13.83 -23.43
N ASP A 345 -17.05 15.07 -23.62
CA ASP A 345 -17.81 15.51 -24.78
C ASP A 345 -16.78 15.73 -25.91
N ASN A 346 -16.56 14.67 -26.70
CA ASN A 346 -15.49 14.67 -27.68
C ASN A 346 -15.71 15.73 -28.76
N GLU A 347 -14.66 16.45 -29.12
CA GLU A 347 -14.63 17.53 -30.10
C GLU A 347 -15.42 18.78 -29.67
N TRP A 348 -15.89 18.86 -28.41
CA TRP A 348 -16.55 20.06 -27.91
C TRP A 348 -15.63 21.28 -27.92
N LYS A 349 -16.18 22.44 -28.37
CA LYS A 349 -15.48 23.73 -28.40
C LYS A 349 -16.35 24.77 -27.72
N GLY A 350 -15.78 25.55 -26.83
CA GLY A 350 -16.48 26.59 -26.11
C GLY A 350 -15.66 27.20 -24.98
N TYR A 351 -16.28 28.12 -24.26
CA TYR A 351 -15.66 28.66 -23.04
C TYR A 351 -15.90 27.72 -21.89
N GLY A 352 -14.79 27.26 -21.28
CA GLY A 352 -14.81 26.32 -20.17
C GLY A 352 -14.03 26.83 -18.95
N ARG A 353 -14.43 26.36 -17.78
CA ARG A 353 -13.66 26.50 -16.54
C ARG A 353 -13.24 25.12 -16.05
N GLN A 354 -11.94 25.00 -15.75
CA GLN A 354 -11.38 23.76 -15.24
C GLN A 354 -11.19 23.84 -13.73
N TYR A 355 -11.64 22.82 -13.05
CA TYR A 355 -11.54 22.62 -11.62
C TYR A 355 -10.83 21.30 -11.31
N ASP A 356 -10.26 21.17 -10.11
CA ASP A 356 -9.55 19.98 -9.66
C ASP A 356 -9.72 19.80 -8.14
N VAL A 357 -9.87 18.56 -7.68
CA VAL A 357 -9.98 18.26 -6.25
C VAL A 357 -8.59 18.08 -5.65
N THR A 358 -8.22 18.94 -4.73
CA THR A 358 -6.89 18.91 -4.08
C THR A 358 -6.63 17.61 -3.35
N SER A 359 -5.69 16.81 -3.87
CA SER A 359 -5.25 15.54 -3.25
C SER A 359 -6.42 14.59 -2.95
N LEU A 360 -7.26 14.30 -3.94
CA LEU A 360 -8.46 13.46 -3.80
C LEU A 360 -8.16 12.13 -3.10
N TYR A 361 -7.24 11.31 -3.63
CA TYR A 361 -6.93 10.01 -3.03
C TYR A 361 -6.31 10.10 -1.64
N PRO A 362 -5.34 10.98 -1.36
CA PRO A 362 -4.88 11.23 0.00
C PRO A 362 -6.00 11.65 0.96
N SER A 363 -6.96 12.45 0.50
CA SER A 363 -8.10 12.86 1.33
C SER A 363 -9.01 11.69 1.71
N ILE A 364 -9.20 10.74 0.79
CA ILE A 364 -9.96 9.51 1.05
C ILE A 364 -9.18 8.59 1.98
N GLN A 365 -7.87 8.46 1.77
CA GLN A 365 -7.00 7.69 2.66
C GLN A 365 -7.06 8.21 4.11
N GLN A 366 -7.10 9.52 4.30
CA GLN A 366 -7.19 10.14 5.63
C GLN A 366 -8.64 10.33 6.12
N SER A 367 -9.59 9.66 5.54
CA SER A 367 -11.01 9.74 5.93
C SER A 367 -11.44 8.55 6.80
N ASN A 368 -12.69 8.60 7.29
CA ASN A 368 -13.33 7.49 7.98
C ASN A 368 -13.80 6.38 7.02
N ALA A 369 -13.41 6.42 5.74
CA ALA A 369 -13.64 5.32 4.83
C ALA A 369 -12.95 4.06 5.34
N ASN A 370 -13.67 2.95 5.36
CA ASN A 370 -13.11 1.67 5.78
C ASN A 370 -12.42 0.97 4.61
N PHE A 371 -11.33 0.29 4.91
CA PHE A 371 -10.58 -0.49 3.94
C PHE A 371 -10.38 -1.91 4.42
N PRO A 372 -10.61 -2.94 3.57
CA PRO A 372 -10.40 -4.32 3.96
C PRO A 372 -8.90 -4.62 4.10
N ILE A 373 -8.55 -5.30 5.19
CA ILE A 373 -7.21 -5.83 5.46
C ILE A 373 -7.24 -7.32 5.78
N ARG A 374 -8.43 -7.88 6.03
CA ARG A 374 -8.67 -9.30 6.25
C ARG A 374 -9.36 -9.93 5.06
N GLN A 375 -9.32 -11.25 5.00
CA GLN A 375 -9.95 -12.04 3.95
C GLN A 375 -11.47 -11.84 3.96
N GLY A 376 -12.07 -11.74 2.76
CA GLY A 376 -13.52 -11.69 2.59
C GLY A 376 -14.17 -13.08 2.55
N LYS A 377 -15.49 -13.09 2.62
CA LYS A 377 -16.32 -14.31 2.53
C LYS A 377 -17.11 -14.32 1.24
N PHE A 378 -16.96 -15.36 0.45
CA PHE A 378 -17.75 -15.56 -0.78
C PHE A 378 -19.17 -15.99 -0.44
N GLN A 379 -20.15 -15.40 -1.11
CA GLN A 379 -21.57 -15.65 -0.90
C GLN A 379 -22.34 -15.62 -2.22
N ILE A 380 -23.51 -16.28 -2.23
CA ILE A 380 -24.52 -16.14 -3.29
C ILE A 380 -25.65 -15.32 -2.71
N LEU A 381 -25.88 -14.13 -3.27
CA LEU A 381 -26.85 -13.16 -2.79
C LEU A 381 -27.88 -12.84 -3.90
N LYS A 382 -29.11 -12.53 -3.49
CA LYS A 382 -30.16 -12.02 -4.41
C LYS A 382 -29.99 -10.54 -4.71
N ASP A 383 -29.49 -9.77 -3.73
CA ASP A 383 -29.29 -8.32 -3.82
C ASP A 383 -27.99 -7.93 -3.07
N PHE A 384 -27.45 -6.77 -3.37
CA PHE A 384 -26.29 -6.19 -2.71
C PHE A 384 -26.63 -5.41 -1.42
N VAL A 385 -27.90 -5.36 -1.04
CA VAL A 385 -28.40 -4.77 0.21
C VAL A 385 -28.93 -5.85 1.16
N ASP A 386 -28.86 -5.60 2.48
CA ASP A 386 -29.46 -6.46 3.48
C ASP A 386 -30.99 -6.27 3.55
N HIS A 387 -31.67 -7.06 4.40
CA HIS A 387 -33.11 -7.01 4.61
C HIS A 387 -33.63 -5.63 5.12
N ARG A 388 -32.74 -4.77 5.61
CA ARG A 388 -33.04 -3.39 6.04
C ARG A 388 -32.71 -2.36 4.98
N GLY A 389 -32.23 -2.76 3.80
CA GLY A 389 -31.88 -1.90 2.70
C GLY A 389 -30.47 -1.28 2.77
N TYR A 390 -29.64 -1.69 3.75
CA TYR A 390 -28.25 -1.24 3.82
C TYR A 390 -27.37 -2.06 2.89
N ALA A 391 -26.51 -1.39 2.13
CA ALA A 391 -25.55 -2.09 1.27
C ALA A 391 -24.53 -2.87 2.08
N LEU A 392 -24.37 -4.15 1.73
CA LEU A 392 -23.34 -5.00 2.28
C LEU A 392 -21.96 -4.53 1.80
N TYR A 393 -20.99 -4.50 2.69
CA TYR A 393 -19.64 -4.03 2.35
C TYR A 393 -18.86 -5.12 1.62
N GLY A 394 -18.67 -4.97 0.31
CA GLY A 394 -18.01 -6.02 -0.48
C GLY A 394 -17.79 -5.65 -1.95
N LEU A 395 -17.38 -6.69 -2.69
CA LEU A 395 -17.30 -6.72 -4.15
C LEU A 395 -18.46 -7.60 -4.66
N PHE A 396 -19.03 -7.23 -5.81
CA PHE A 396 -20.22 -7.89 -6.36
C PHE A 396 -20.04 -8.14 -7.84
N HIS A 397 -20.35 -9.34 -8.28
CA HIS A 397 -20.46 -9.70 -9.69
C HIS A 397 -21.85 -9.30 -10.18
N ALA A 398 -21.92 -8.22 -10.95
CA ALA A 398 -23.17 -7.59 -11.35
C ALA A 398 -23.12 -7.07 -12.79
N LYS A 399 -24.29 -7.06 -13.43
CA LYS A 399 -24.55 -6.32 -14.66
C LYS A 399 -25.18 -4.99 -14.27
N VAL A 400 -24.54 -3.89 -14.65
CA VAL A 400 -25.10 -2.54 -14.51
C VAL A 400 -25.47 -2.04 -15.91
N SER A 401 -26.73 -1.72 -16.15
CA SER A 401 -27.23 -1.26 -17.46
C SER A 401 -27.83 0.14 -17.37
N GLY A 402 -27.84 0.83 -18.50
CA GLY A 402 -28.11 2.24 -18.61
C GLY A 402 -26.83 3.06 -18.88
N ASN A 403 -27.00 4.31 -19.30
CA ASN A 403 -25.88 5.20 -19.60
C ASN A 403 -25.97 6.48 -18.75
N ASN A 404 -24.90 6.80 -18.07
CA ASN A 404 -24.77 8.03 -17.30
C ASN A 404 -23.30 8.48 -17.28
N ILE A 405 -23.03 9.72 -17.67
CA ILE A 405 -21.66 10.29 -17.72
C ILE A 405 -20.98 10.32 -16.34
N LEU A 406 -21.77 10.28 -15.27
CA LEU A 406 -21.31 10.28 -13.88
C LEU A 406 -21.07 8.87 -13.33
N PHE A 407 -21.19 7.83 -14.18
CA PHE A 407 -20.95 6.45 -13.80
C PHE A 407 -19.95 5.77 -14.74
N ARG A 408 -18.98 5.07 -14.17
CA ARG A 408 -18.03 4.28 -14.95
C ARG A 408 -18.43 2.82 -14.98
N GLN A 409 -18.72 2.31 -16.16
CA GLN A 409 -18.99 0.89 -16.39
C GLN A 409 -17.74 0.05 -16.22
N ASN A 410 -17.88 -1.12 -15.59
CA ASN A 410 -16.83 -2.12 -15.50
C ASN A 410 -17.06 -3.25 -16.52
N LYS A 411 -16.15 -3.37 -17.48
CA LYS A 411 -16.22 -4.41 -18.53
C LYS A 411 -16.10 -5.83 -17.97
N ARG A 412 -15.53 -6.00 -16.79
CA ARG A 412 -15.37 -7.30 -16.11
C ARG A 412 -16.54 -7.63 -15.16
N GLY A 413 -17.48 -6.71 -14.99
CA GLY A 413 -18.69 -6.94 -14.22
C GLY A 413 -18.51 -7.04 -12.70
N VAL A 414 -17.34 -6.71 -12.14
CA VAL A 414 -17.11 -6.74 -10.69
C VAL A 414 -17.09 -5.31 -10.14
N TYR A 415 -17.99 -5.00 -9.23
CA TYR A 415 -18.17 -3.66 -8.67
C TYR A 415 -18.05 -3.67 -7.16
N THR A 416 -17.57 -2.58 -6.57
CA THR A 416 -17.69 -2.36 -5.13
C THR A 416 -19.13 -1.99 -4.76
N PHE A 417 -19.51 -2.21 -3.50
CA PHE A 417 -20.81 -1.71 -3.00
C PHE A 417 -20.97 -0.20 -3.19
N ILE A 418 -19.87 0.56 -3.16
CA ILE A 418 -19.86 2.02 -3.37
C ILE A 418 -20.31 2.35 -4.80
N ASP A 419 -19.80 1.61 -5.78
CA ASP A 419 -20.19 1.78 -7.18
C ASP A 419 -21.66 1.41 -7.37
N LEU A 420 -22.13 0.30 -6.79
CA LEU A 420 -23.54 -0.12 -6.90
C LEU A 420 -24.50 0.87 -6.22
N GLN A 421 -24.17 1.37 -5.03
CA GLN A 421 -24.94 2.44 -4.39
C GLN A 421 -25.01 3.69 -5.27
N ARG A 422 -23.89 4.06 -5.90
CA ARG A 422 -23.87 5.20 -6.80
C ARG A 422 -24.69 4.96 -8.07
N ALA A 423 -24.59 3.77 -8.66
CA ALA A 423 -25.42 3.35 -9.80
C ALA A 423 -26.93 3.44 -9.46
N LYS A 424 -27.32 2.96 -8.27
CA LYS A 424 -28.72 3.05 -7.81
C LYS A 424 -29.20 4.49 -7.69
N LYS A 425 -28.39 5.39 -7.11
CA LYS A 425 -28.72 6.83 -7.01
C LYS A 425 -28.82 7.50 -8.38
N LEU A 426 -28.08 7.04 -9.37
CA LEU A 426 -28.13 7.52 -10.74
C LEU A 426 -29.22 6.83 -11.59
N SER A 427 -30.10 6.07 -10.96
CA SER A 427 -31.24 5.35 -11.60
C SER A 427 -30.78 4.34 -12.65
N LEU A 428 -29.57 3.77 -12.51
CA LEU A 428 -29.10 2.68 -13.34
C LEU A 428 -29.68 1.34 -12.87
N ASN A 429 -29.98 0.45 -13.81
CA ASN A 429 -30.48 -0.89 -13.49
C ASN A 429 -29.31 -1.79 -13.07
N ILE A 430 -29.43 -2.45 -11.89
CA ILE A 430 -28.43 -3.32 -11.29
C ILE A 430 -29.01 -4.72 -11.17
N GLN A 431 -28.29 -5.73 -11.66
CA GLN A 431 -28.65 -7.12 -11.54
C GLN A 431 -27.41 -7.93 -11.13
N LEU A 432 -27.46 -8.59 -9.98
CA LEU A 432 -26.42 -9.54 -9.58
C LEU A 432 -26.46 -10.76 -10.51
N ILE A 433 -25.30 -11.27 -10.87
CA ILE A 433 -25.18 -12.48 -11.70
C ILE A 433 -25.64 -13.68 -10.88
N GLN A 434 -26.55 -14.49 -11.45
CA GLN A 434 -27.14 -15.66 -10.81
C GLN A 434 -26.83 -16.91 -11.64
N ASP A 435 -25.56 -17.32 -11.63
CA ASP A 435 -25.06 -18.49 -12.40
C ASP A 435 -24.76 -19.70 -11.51
N GLY A 436 -25.20 -19.67 -10.25
CA GLY A 436 -24.95 -20.73 -9.26
C GLY A 436 -23.58 -20.64 -8.59
N LYS A 437 -22.75 -19.69 -8.98
CA LYS A 437 -21.46 -19.41 -8.35
C LYS A 437 -21.56 -18.22 -7.38
N PRO A 438 -20.59 -18.03 -6.47
CA PRO A 438 -20.53 -16.82 -5.64
C PRO A 438 -20.59 -15.56 -6.49
N ASN A 439 -21.50 -14.67 -6.16
CA ASN A 439 -21.68 -13.37 -6.81
C ASN A 439 -21.39 -12.18 -5.89
N ALA A 440 -20.94 -12.46 -4.67
CA ALA A 440 -20.53 -11.48 -3.69
C ALA A 440 -19.31 -11.95 -2.90
N LEU A 441 -18.40 -11.02 -2.63
CA LEU A 441 -17.27 -11.18 -1.72
C LEU A 441 -17.40 -10.12 -0.62
N ILE A 442 -17.82 -10.54 0.56
CA ILE A 442 -18.20 -9.68 1.67
C ILE A 442 -17.06 -9.55 2.69
N TYR A 443 -16.77 -8.33 3.11
CA TYR A 443 -15.83 -8.03 4.17
C TYR A 443 -16.60 -7.59 5.42
N ASP A 444 -16.59 -8.42 6.45
CA ASP A 444 -17.22 -8.13 7.73
C ASP A 444 -16.58 -6.91 8.43
N LYS A 445 -17.20 -6.43 9.49
CA LYS A 445 -16.75 -5.21 10.18
C LYS A 445 -15.33 -5.35 10.76
N ASP A 446 -14.98 -6.52 11.27
CA ASP A 446 -13.67 -6.88 11.82
C ASP A 446 -12.59 -7.09 10.74
N ALA A 447 -13.02 -7.32 9.49
CA ALA A 447 -12.12 -7.41 8.34
C ALA A 447 -11.66 -6.04 7.81
N ARG A 448 -12.13 -4.95 8.37
CA ARG A 448 -11.93 -3.58 7.85
C ARG A 448 -11.31 -2.66 8.87
N ILE A 449 -10.54 -1.69 8.39
CA ILE A 449 -9.90 -0.65 9.20
C ILE A 449 -10.19 0.73 8.62
N PRO A 450 -10.47 1.77 9.44
CA PRO A 450 -10.63 3.14 8.95
C PRO A 450 -9.36 3.68 8.30
N GLY A 451 -9.54 4.49 7.26
CA GLY A 451 -8.42 5.13 6.57
C GLY A 451 -7.58 6.02 7.48
N THR A 452 -8.22 6.74 8.42
CA THR A 452 -7.53 7.54 9.44
C THR A 452 -6.56 6.72 10.27
N VAL A 453 -6.84 5.45 10.50
CA VAL A 453 -5.98 4.55 11.28
C VAL A 453 -4.79 4.07 10.44
N ILE A 454 -5.05 3.62 9.20
CA ILE A 454 -4.00 3.03 8.37
C ILE A 454 -3.13 4.08 7.67
N PHE A 455 -3.69 5.24 7.28
CA PHE A 455 -3.00 6.24 6.48
C PHE A 455 -2.84 7.60 7.16
N GLY A 456 -3.50 7.84 8.29
CA GLY A 456 -3.61 9.19 8.87
C GLY A 456 -2.27 9.88 9.05
N GLU A 457 -1.31 9.25 9.73
CA GLU A 457 0.02 9.79 9.97
C GLU A 457 0.79 10.05 8.67
N TYR A 458 0.76 9.10 7.76
CA TYR A 458 1.45 9.22 6.47
C TYR A 458 0.94 10.41 5.66
N VAL A 459 -0.39 10.53 5.54
CA VAL A 459 -1.01 11.63 4.78
C VAL A 459 -0.74 12.97 5.47
N HIS A 460 -0.94 13.05 6.79
CA HIS A 460 -0.73 14.27 7.56
C HIS A 460 0.70 14.79 7.42
N PHE A 461 1.69 13.92 7.65
CA PHE A 461 3.10 14.26 7.56
C PHE A 461 3.47 14.83 6.17
N LEU A 462 3.15 14.10 5.10
CA LEU A 462 3.52 14.53 3.75
C LEU A 462 2.71 15.73 3.26
N PHE A 463 1.44 15.84 3.66
CA PHE A 463 0.63 16.98 3.27
C PHE A 463 1.10 18.27 3.92
N LYS A 464 1.61 18.21 5.15
CA LYS A 464 2.25 19.34 5.83
C LYS A 464 3.47 19.86 5.05
N ILE A 465 4.34 18.95 4.59
CA ILE A 465 5.51 19.32 3.76
C ILE A 465 5.07 19.84 2.38
N LYS A 466 4.10 19.18 1.76
CA LYS A 466 3.54 19.62 0.47
C LYS A 466 3.05 21.06 0.52
N ASN A 467 2.38 21.45 1.61
CA ASN A 467 1.80 22.80 1.76
C ASN A 467 2.84 23.92 1.97
N GLN A 468 4.06 23.58 2.35
CA GLN A 468 5.16 24.54 2.40
C GLN A 468 5.66 24.92 1.00
N GLY A 469 5.37 24.10 -0.01
CA GLY A 469 5.78 24.37 -1.39
C GLY A 469 7.26 24.08 -1.66
N GLY A 470 7.82 24.74 -2.65
CA GLY A 470 9.21 24.57 -3.06
C GLY A 470 9.53 23.16 -3.60
N ILE A 471 10.81 22.81 -3.61
CA ILE A 471 11.28 21.50 -4.11
C ILE A 471 10.83 20.39 -3.18
N ALA A 472 10.98 20.54 -1.87
CA ALA A 472 10.55 19.55 -0.88
C ALA A 472 9.04 19.26 -0.96
N GLY A 473 8.21 20.31 -1.17
CA GLY A 473 6.77 20.17 -1.35
C GLY A 473 6.41 19.38 -2.61
N ARG A 474 7.16 19.56 -3.71
CA ARG A 474 6.97 18.75 -4.95
C ARG A 474 7.30 17.29 -4.71
N VAL A 475 8.41 17.00 -4.01
CA VAL A 475 8.78 15.61 -3.64
C VAL A 475 7.73 15.00 -2.74
N ALA A 476 7.28 15.71 -1.70
CA ALA A 476 6.21 15.24 -0.80
C ALA A 476 4.93 14.91 -1.57
N LYS A 477 4.52 15.75 -2.54
CA LYS A 477 3.38 15.48 -3.42
C LYS A 477 3.56 14.18 -4.22
N ARG A 478 4.77 13.94 -4.78
CA ARG A 478 5.06 12.71 -5.55
C ARG A 478 5.01 11.48 -4.64
N VAL A 479 5.66 11.53 -3.46
CA VAL A 479 5.66 10.44 -2.47
C VAL A 479 4.23 10.15 -2.01
N LEU A 480 3.47 11.19 -1.64
CA LEU A 480 2.09 11.08 -1.18
C LEU A 480 1.17 10.36 -2.17
N ASN A 481 1.23 10.77 -3.44
CA ASN A 481 0.35 10.22 -4.48
C ASN A 481 0.77 8.82 -4.95
N THR A 482 2.00 8.39 -4.67
CA THR A 482 2.53 7.11 -5.16
C THR A 482 2.11 5.94 -4.28
N LEU A 483 1.80 6.16 -3.00
CA LEU A 483 1.61 5.10 -2.02
C LEU A 483 0.57 4.05 -2.41
N TRP A 484 -0.66 4.48 -2.74
CA TRP A 484 -1.74 3.52 -2.99
C TRP A 484 -1.41 2.58 -4.16
N GLY A 485 -0.81 3.11 -5.23
CA GLY A 485 -0.37 2.30 -6.36
C GLY A 485 0.77 1.33 -5.99
N ALA A 486 1.63 1.70 -5.04
CA ALA A 486 2.69 0.84 -4.54
C ALA A 486 2.13 -0.31 -3.67
N LEU A 487 1.15 -0.01 -2.78
CA LEU A 487 0.49 -1.01 -1.94
C LEU A 487 -0.29 -2.06 -2.74
N CYS A 488 -0.73 -1.70 -3.94
CA CYS A 488 -1.53 -2.54 -4.84
C CYS A 488 -0.76 -2.93 -6.10
N GLN A 489 0.58 -2.87 -6.06
CA GLN A 489 1.41 -3.16 -7.22
C GLN A 489 1.19 -4.58 -7.70
N ARG A 490 1.03 -4.73 -9.03
CA ARG A 490 0.98 -6.05 -9.66
C ARG A 490 2.38 -6.60 -9.92
N LYS A 491 2.51 -7.91 -9.85
CA LYS A 491 3.66 -8.64 -10.39
C LYS A 491 3.62 -8.49 -11.90
N ARG A 492 4.71 -8.05 -12.50
CA ARG A 492 4.83 -7.92 -13.96
C ARG A 492 5.96 -8.80 -14.42
N ASN A 493 5.63 -9.80 -15.20
CA ASN A 493 6.61 -10.64 -15.86
C ASN A 493 6.76 -10.17 -17.30
N TYR A 494 8.00 -10.15 -17.77
CA TYR A 494 8.33 -9.75 -19.12
C TYR A 494 9.19 -10.81 -19.78
N LYS A 495 8.89 -11.08 -21.05
CA LYS A 495 9.83 -11.75 -21.94
C LYS A 495 9.99 -10.90 -23.20
N THR A 496 11.23 -10.58 -23.54
CA THR A 496 11.55 -9.86 -24.77
C THR A 496 12.04 -10.87 -25.79
N LEU A 497 11.45 -10.88 -26.96
CA LEU A 497 11.78 -11.76 -28.08
C LEU A 497 12.18 -10.91 -29.28
N SER A 498 13.17 -11.37 -30.04
CA SER A 498 13.52 -10.79 -31.34
C SER A 498 12.51 -11.24 -32.42
N THR A 499 12.30 -10.41 -33.42
CA THR A 499 11.48 -10.75 -34.60
C THR A 499 12.06 -11.90 -35.40
N ASP A 500 13.36 -12.18 -35.27
CA ASP A 500 14.07 -13.25 -35.97
C ASP A 500 13.91 -14.63 -35.32
N GLN A 501 13.29 -14.70 -34.11
CA GLN A 501 13.02 -15.99 -33.46
C GLN A 501 11.92 -16.74 -34.22
N THR A 502 12.30 -17.82 -34.85
CA THR A 502 11.40 -18.72 -35.60
C THR A 502 10.59 -19.63 -34.73
N ASP A 503 11.01 -19.87 -33.49
CA ASP A 503 10.25 -20.68 -32.54
C ASP A 503 9.09 -19.91 -31.93
N PRO A 504 7.84 -20.44 -32.02
CA PRO A 504 6.70 -19.81 -31.39
C PRO A 504 6.89 -19.74 -29.88
N PHE A 505 6.74 -18.55 -29.31
CA PHE A 505 6.78 -18.37 -27.86
C PHE A 505 5.62 -19.13 -27.22
N LYS A 506 5.92 -20.20 -26.51
CA LYS A 506 4.96 -20.89 -25.68
C LYS A 506 4.81 -20.12 -24.35
N PHE A 507 3.62 -19.59 -24.13
CA PHE A 507 3.28 -19.04 -22.83
C PHE A 507 3.27 -20.18 -21.80
N PRO A 508 3.82 -19.94 -20.59
CA PRO A 508 3.66 -20.87 -19.51
C PRO A 508 2.16 -21.11 -19.24
N GLU A 509 1.80 -22.35 -18.97
CA GLU A 509 0.42 -22.73 -18.74
C GLU A 509 -0.25 -21.87 -17.63
N GLY A 510 -1.49 -21.46 -17.85
CA GLY A 510 -2.26 -20.65 -16.90
C GLY A 510 -1.88 -19.17 -16.84
N HIS A 511 -0.88 -18.69 -17.60
CA HIS A 511 -0.53 -17.27 -17.62
C HIS A 511 -1.45 -16.47 -18.56
N THR A 512 -1.74 -15.23 -18.17
CA THR A 512 -2.55 -14.29 -18.99
C THR A 512 -1.65 -13.26 -19.62
N LEU A 513 -1.74 -13.11 -20.95
CA LEU A 513 -1.06 -12.05 -21.69
C LEU A 513 -1.73 -10.70 -21.40
N ASP A 514 -0.99 -9.77 -20.81
CA ASP A 514 -1.49 -8.42 -20.49
C ASP A 514 -1.27 -7.43 -21.64
N SER A 515 -0.10 -7.46 -22.26
CA SER A 515 0.24 -6.57 -23.36
C SER A 515 1.44 -7.08 -24.20
N ILE A 516 1.48 -6.64 -25.45
CA ILE A 516 2.63 -6.80 -26.33
C ILE A 516 3.12 -5.39 -26.67
N ILE A 517 4.37 -5.10 -26.39
CA ILE A 517 4.95 -3.76 -26.54
C ILE A 517 6.15 -3.88 -27.49
N PRO A 518 6.17 -3.13 -28.63
CA PRO A 518 7.35 -3.07 -29.48
C PRO A 518 8.52 -2.43 -28.72
N VAL A 519 9.71 -2.99 -28.84
CA VAL A 519 10.95 -2.51 -28.22
C VAL A 519 11.99 -2.35 -29.32
N GLY A 520 12.12 -1.13 -29.83
CA GLY A 520 12.93 -0.88 -31.02
C GLY A 520 12.27 -1.42 -32.32
N SER A 521 13.09 -1.67 -33.34
CA SER A 521 12.62 -2.10 -34.64
C SER A 521 12.44 -3.61 -34.79
N ASP A 522 13.07 -4.38 -33.88
CA ASP A 522 13.31 -5.82 -34.07
C ASP A 522 12.96 -6.68 -32.85
N GLN A 523 12.35 -6.10 -31.82
CA GLN A 523 11.99 -6.83 -30.59
C GLN A 523 10.58 -6.53 -30.12
N TRP A 524 9.97 -7.55 -29.51
CA TRP A 524 8.67 -7.47 -28.84
C TRP A 524 8.81 -7.86 -27.38
N ARG A 525 8.26 -7.05 -26.49
CA ARG A 525 8.17 -7.35 -25.08
C ARG A 525 6.77 -7.83 -24.75
N PHE A 526 6.68 -9.09 -24.38
CA PHE A 526 5.45 -9.70 -23.88
C PHE A 526 5.37 -9.48 -22.39
N GLN A 527 4.30 -8.83 -21.93
CA GLN A 527 3.99 -8.68 -20.52
C GLN A 527 2.89 -9.67 -20.19
N PHE A 528 3.07 -10.42 -19.11
CA PHE A 528 2.09 -11.43 -18.69
C PHE A 528 1.99 -11.52 -17.17
N THR A 529 0.84 -11.98 -16.69
CA THR A 529 0.53 -12.19 -15.27
C THR A 529 0.48 -13.70 -14.99
N ASN A 530 1.09 -14.10 -13.87
CA ASN A 530 1.07 -15.48 -13.40
C ASN A 530 -0.33 -15.86 -12.91
N PRO A 531 -0.71 -17.16 -13.00
CA PRO A 531 -1.92 -17.64 -12.37
C PRO A 531 -1.87 -17.44 -10.84
N GLY A 532 -3.02 -17.25 -10.23
CA GLY A 532 -3.14 -17.04 -8.80
C GLY A 532 -3.04 -15.58 -8.40
N ASN A 533 -2.26 -15.23 -7.37
CA ASN A 533 -2.17 -13.87 -6.88
C ASN A 533 -1.32 -12.96 -7.80
N PRO A 534 -1.95 -12.03 -8.55
CA PRO A 534 -1.24 -11.14 -9.47
C PRO A 534 -0.57 -9.94 -8.75
N PHE A 535 -0.72 -9.81 -7.42
CA PHE A 535 -0.24 -8.66 -6.68
C PHE A 535 1.11 -8.93 -6.02
N LYS A 536 2.01 -7.96 -6.15
CA LYS A 536 3.24 -7.86 -5.38
C LYS A 536 3.04 -7.01 -4.12
N GLY A 537 2.12 -6.04 -4.18
CA GLY A 537 1.79 -5.15 -3.06
C GLY A 537 1.02 -5.90 -1.97
N GLU A 538 1.13 -5.43 -0.73
CA GLU A 538 0.59 -6.12 0.44
C GLU A 538 -0.87 -5.80 0.76
N TYR A 539 -1.38 -4.69 0.24
CA TYR A 539 -2.74 -4.22 0.53
C TYR A 539 -3.59 -4.06 -0.73
N PRO A 540 -3.67 -5.07 -1.63
CA PRO A 540 -4.44 -4.93 -2.86
C PRO A 540 -5.94 -4.79 -2.60
N ARG A 541 -6.46 -5.31 -1.48
CA ARG A 541 -7.85 -5.16 -1.04
C ARG A 541 -8.31 -3.72 -0.93
N ILE A 542 -7.39 -2.79 -0.65
CA ILE A 542 -7.68 -1.35 -0.49
C ILE A 542 -8.06 -0.70 -1.82
N ALA A 543 -7.42 -1.09 -2.92
CA ALA A 543 -7.49 -0.36 -4.19
C ALA A 543 -8.90 -0.21 -4.76
N PRO A 544 -9.73 -1.25 -4.87
CA PRO A 544 -11.08 -1.11 -5.42
C PRO A 544 -11.92 -0.07 -4.67
N PHE A 545 -11.86 -0.10 -3.33
CA PHE A 545 -12.66 0.78 -2.47
C PHE A 545 -12.13 2.22 -2.46
N LEU A 546 -10.81 2.40 -2.50
CA LEU A 546 -10.19 3.73 -2.64
C LEU A 546 -10.58 4.38 -3.97
N LEU A 547 -10.46 3.64 -5.07
CA LEU A 547 -10.79 4.11 -6.39
C LEU A 547 -12.31 4.38 -6.55
N ALA A 548 -13.15 3.51 -6.01
CA ALA A 548 -14.61 3.69 -6.00
C ALA A 548 -15.01 4.93 -5.20
N SER A 549 -14.39 5.17 -4.05
CA SER A 549 -14.62 6.37 -3.25
C SER A 549 -14.23 7.64 -4.01
N GLY A 550 -13.15 7.60 -4.80
CA GLY A 550 -12.76 8.69 -5.69
C GLY A 550 -13.82 8.95 -6.78
N ARG A 551 -14.25 7.89 -7.47
CA ARG A 551 -15.32 7.99 -8.48
C ARG A 551 -16.62 8.56 -7.89
N LYS A 552 -17.02 8.04 -6.71
CA LYS A 552 -18.21 8.54 -6.00
C LYS A 552 -18.07 10.02 -5.68
N THR A 553 -16.96 10.46 -5.10
CA THR A 553 -16.73 11.87 -4.74
C THR A 553 -16.85 12.79 -5.97
N THR A 554 -16.15 12.45 -7.06
CA THR A 554 -16.22 13.25 -8.30
C THR A 554 -17.61 13.23 -8.91
N SER A 555 -18.28 12.07 -8.93
CA SER A 555 -19.62 11.90 -9.45
C SER A 555 -20.67 12.73 -8.67
N GLU A 556 -20.63 12.68 -7.33
CA GLU A 556 -21.55 13.46 -6.47
C GLU A 556 -21.29 14.96 -6.59
N LEU A 557 -20.03 15.39 -6.70
CA LEU A 557 -19.65 16.78 -6.91
C LEU A 557 -20.22 17.35 -8.23
N LEU A 558 -20.24 16.53 -9.28
CA LEU A 558 -20.66 16.95 -10.62
C LEU A 558 -22.17 16.80 -10.87
N GLU A 559 -22.90 16.08 -10.01
CA GLU A 559 -24.32 15.80 -10.22
C GLU A 559 -25.17 17.07 -10.44
N PRO A 560 -24.98 18.17 -9.66
CA PRO A 560 -25.73 19.42 -9.89
C PRO A 560 -25.40 20.11 -11.22
N TYR A 561 -24.28 19.79 -11.83
CA TYR A 561 -23.75 20.44 -13.03
C TYR A 561 -23.71 19.51 -14.24
N LYS A 562 -24.40 18.36 -14.20
CA LYS A 562 -24.30 17.27 -15.17
C LYS A 562 -24.39 17.77 -16.63
N ASP A 563 -25.34 18.66 -16.92
CA ASP A 563 -25.58 19.17 -18.27
C ASP A 563 -24.49 20.17 -18.74
N LYS A 564 -23.73 20.72 -17.83
CA LYS A 564 -22.61 21.64 -18.09
C LYS A 564 -21.26 20.93 -18.18
N VAL A 565 -21.18 19.67 -17.79
CA VAL A 565 -19.93 18.90 -17.83
C VAL A 565 -19.50 18.67 -19.27
N ARG A 566 -18.24 19.01 -19.61
CA ARG A 566 -17.64 18.77 -20.92
C ARG A 566 -16.45 17.82 -20.87
N ARG A 567 -15.86 17.66 -19.69
CA ARG A 567 -14.80 16.68 -19.46
C ARG A 567 -14.74 16.31 -17.99
N ILE A 568 -14.46 15.04 -17.73
CA ILE A 568 -14.10 14.49 -16.42
C ILE A 568 -12.81 13.71 -16.59
N TYR A 569 -11.84 13.95 -15.70
CA TYR A 569 -10.58 13.22 -15.70
C TYR A 569 -10.11 12.99 -14.25
N THR A 570 -10.63 11.94 -13.65
CA THR A 570 -10.36 11.49 -12.26
C THR A 570 -10.81 12.49 -11.20
N ASP A 571 -9.99 13.48 -10.88
CA ASP A 571 -10.17 14.52 -9.87
C ASP A 571 -10.35 15.91 -10.48
N GLY A 572 -10.10 16.03 -11.78
CA GLY A 572 -10.29 17.27 -12.54
C GLY A 572 -11.45 17.18 -13.52
N PHE A 573 -12.09 18.32 -13.77
CA PHE A 573 -13.19 18.40 -14.72
C PHE A 573 -13.31 19.79 -15.36
N ILE A 574 -14.01 19.86 -16.49
CA ILE A 574 -14.31 21.11 -17.20
C ILE A 574 -15.83 21.28 -17.25
N LEU A 575 -16.30 22.44 -16.82
CA LEU A 575 -17.67 22.89 -16.98
C LEU A 575 -17.75 23.92 -18.09
N GLU A 576 -18.80 23.82 -18.93
CA GLU A 576 -19.18 24.88 -19.86
C GLU A 576 -19.73 26.06 -19.07
N GLU A 577 -19.20 27.23 -19.29
CA GLU A 577 -19.63 28.47 -18.67
C GLU A 577 -19.60 29.62 -19.69
N GLN A 578 -19.99 30.82 -19.27
CA GLN A 578 -19.90 32.01 -20.08
C GLN A 578 -18.92 33.00 -19.46
N PRO A 579 -18.07 33.69 -20.23
CA PRO A 579 -17.11 34.65 -19.70
C PRO A 579 -17.73 35.74 -18.82
N SER A 580 -18.94 36.17 -19.19
CA SER A 580 -19.67 37.25 -18.53
C SER A 580 -20.39 36.83 -17.25
N ASN A 581 -20.55 35.54 -17.02
CA ASN A 581 -21.28 35.03 -15.86
C ASN A 581 -20.35 34.76 -14.67
N PRO A 582 -20.84 34.92 -13.42
CA PRO A 582 -20.16 34.43 -12.26
C PRO A 582 -19.85 32.94 -12.41
N ALA A 583 -18.73 32.49 -11.80
CA ALA A 583 -18.38 31.09 -11.81
C ALA A 583 -19.50 30.24 -11.15
N LEU A 584 -19.85 29.12 -11.76
CA LEU A 584 -20.81 28.16 -11.20
C LEU A 584 -20.37 27.61 -9.85
N ILE A 585 -19.08 27.53 -9.65
CA ILE A 585 -18.47 27.01 -8.41
C ILE A 585 -17.51 28.06 -7.86
N THR A 586 -17.75 28.49 -6.63
CA THR A 586 -16.81 29.33 -5.88
C THR A 586 -15.83 28.45 -5.13
N CYS A 587 -14.54 28.60 -5.43
CA CYS A 587 -13.46 27.85 -4.77
C CYS A 587 -12.90 28.65 -3.60
N PRO A 588 -12.57 28.00 -2.46
CA PRO A 588 -11.86 28.64 -1.36
C PRO A 588 -10.47 29.16 -1.79
N GLU A 589 -10.05 30.32 -1.28
CA GLU A 589 -8.72 30.89 -1.59
C GLU A 589 -7.57 29.95 -1.25
N ASN A 590 -7.69 29.20 -0.15
CA ASN A 590 -6.70 28.24 0.31
C ASN A 590 -6.92 26.81 -0.21
N ALA A 591 -7.74 26.61 -1.24
CA ALA A 591 -8.12 25.30 -1.77
C ALA A 591 -6.91 24.41 -2.09
N SER A 592 -5.83 24.97 -2.63
CA SER A 592 -4.60 24.21 -2.96
C SER A 592 -3.88 23.63 -1.72
N LYS A 593 -4.14 24.20 -0.54
CA LYS A 593 -3.57 23.80 0.76
C LYS A 593 -4.53 23.04 1.65
N THR A 594 -5.75 22.80 1.19
CA THR A 594 -6.79 22.10 1.95
C THR A 594 -7.14 20.78 1.27
N LEU A 595 -7.04 19.68 2.01
CA LEU A 595 -7.40 18.35 1.50
C LEU A 595 -8.88 18.32 1.08
N LYS A 596 -9.14 17.69 -0.08
CA LYS A 596 -10.48 17.54 -0.67
C LYS A 596 -11.13 18.86 -1.12
N ALA A 597 -10.51 20.01 -0.91
CA ALA A 597 -11.05 21.26 -1.41
C ALA A 597 -10.99 21.33 -2.94
N LEU A 598 -12.02 21.88 -3.53
CA LEU A 598 -12.06 22.13 -4.96
C LEU A 598 -11.30 23.41 -5.27
N LYS A 599 -10.37 23.35 -6.20
CA LYS A 599 -9.59 24.49 -6.67
C LYS A 599 -9.88 24.80 -8.13
N PHE A 600 -9.89 26.05 -8.44
CA PHE A 600 -9.90 26.55 -9.81
C PHE A 600 -8.50 26.40 -10.44
N GLU A 601 -8.43 25.91 -11.69
CA GLU A 601 -7.17 25.72 -12.40
C GLU A 601 -6.99 26.75 -13.54
N THR A 602 -7.99 26.88 -14.42
CA THR A 602 -7.94 27.80 -15.57
C THR A 602 -9.32 27.99 -16.16
N ALA A 603 -9.46 29.07 -16.94
CA ALA A 603 -10.66 29.33 -17.75
C ALA A 603 -10.28 29.93 -19.10
N GLY A 604 -11.10 29.72 -20.10
CA GLY A 604 -10.89 30.24 -21.44
C GLY A 604 -11.63 29.46 -22.50
N ASN A 605 -11.48 29.86 -23.76
CA ASN A 605 -11.93 29.04 -24.86
C ASN A 605 -11.07 27.78 -24.92
N CYS A 606 -11.72 26.65 -25.09
CA CYS A 606 -10.99 25.40 -25.20
C CYS A 606 -11.64 24.42 -26.15
N HIS A 607 -10.83 23.49 -26.65
CA HIS A 607 -11.25 22.38 -27.47
C HIS A 607 -10.97 21.07 -26.75
N VAL A 608 -12.02 20.40 -26.29
CA VAL A 608 -11.94 19.07 -25.67
C VAL A 608 -11.87 18.04 -26.78
N LYS A 609 -10.65 17.68 -27.22
CA LYS A 609 -10.43 16.64 -28.23
C LYS A 609 -10.94 15.28 -27.78
N ASN A 610 -10.59 14.94 -26.54
CA ASN A 610 -11.03 13.74 -25.81
C ASN A 610 -10.66 13.88 -24.33
N ALA A 611 -10.93 12.84 -23.55
CA ALA A 611 -10.64 12.87 -22.11
C ALA A 611 -9.15 13.14 -21.78
N ASN A 612 -8.20 12.74 -22.64
CA ASN A 612 -6.76 12.90 -22.42
C ASN A 612 -6.19 14.21 -22.95
N LYS A 613 -6.89 14.88 -23.91
CA LYS A 613 -6.35 16.03 -24.62
C LYS A 613 -7.35 17.17 -24.69
N VAL A 614 -6.96 18.29 -24.10
CA VAL A 614 -7.65 19.59 -24.18
C VAL A 614 -6.66 20.63 -24.70
N ILE A 615 -7.13 21.49 -25.61
CA ILE A 615 -6.37 22.61 -26.16
C ILE A 615 -7.05 23.87 -25.66
N TRP A 616 -6.33 24.70 -24.94
CA TRP A 616 -6.76 26.02 -24.49
C TRP A 616 -6.26 27.10 -25.43
N THR A 617 -7.12 28.05 -25.80
CA THR A 617 -6.81 29.16 -26.72
C THR A 617 -7.08 30.49 -26.04
#